data_774b39fde56d63a0eea28e6195aaf4e9
#
_entry.id   774b39fde56d63a0eea28e6195aaf4e9
#
_cell.length_a   1.000
_cell.length_b   1.000
_cell.length_c   1.000
_cell.angle_alpha   90.00
_cell.angle_beta   90.00
_cell.angle_gamma   90.00
#
_symmetry.space_group_name_H-M   'P 1'
#
loop_
_entity.id
_entity.type
_entity.pdbx_description
1 polymer ?
#
loop_
_entity_poly.entity_id
_entity_poly.type
_entity_poly.pdbx_seq_one_letter_code
_entity_poly.pdbx_strand_id
1 'polypeptide(L)'
;MTISEGTLVFLDHAFLVAHTGLIFFNLFGWAWRKTLRLNLISIFLTAGSWVAFAPWYGLGYCPCTDWHWQVKWSLGQTDLPNNYLTYLFDAWTGIAVSDEFAFRLAWGALLPALALSIWLNLKGLRSGKKNKK
;
A
#
# COMPACT_ATOMS: atom_id res chain seq x y z
N MET A 1 8.25 -9.01 27.69
CA MET A 1 6.94 -8.36 27.80
C MET A 1 5.97 -9.07 26.86
N THR A 2 5.01 -9.79 27.38
CA THR A 2 4.01 -10.48 26.56
C THR A 2 2.90 -9.49 26.22
N ILE A 3 2.70 -9.24 24.92
CA ILE A 3 1.59 -8.42 24.44
C ILE A 3 0.29 -9.20 24.70
N SER A 4 -0.74 -8.56 25.26
CA SER A 4 -2.01 -9.24 25.51
C SER A 4 -2.71 -9.61 24.20
N GLU A 5 -3.45 -10.72 24.18
CA GLU A 5 -4.21 -11.17 23.02
C GLU A 5 -5.17 -10.06 22.50
N GLY A 6 -5.85 -9.34 23.41
CA GLY A 6 -6.72 -8.22 23.03
C GLY A 6 -5.97 -7.10 22.30
N THR A 7 -4.73 -6.81 22.69
CA THR A 7 -3.88 -5.85 21.99
C THR A 7 -3.49 -6.34 20.59
N LEU A 8 -3.16 -7.63 20.46
CA LEU A 8 -2.82 -8.22 19.15
C LEU A 8 -4.03 -8.19 18.21
N VAL A 9 -5.22 -8.51 18.69
CA VAL A 9 -6.47 -8.43 17.91
C VAL A 9 -6.74 -7.00 17.46
N PHE A 10 -6.56 -6.02 18.35
CA PHE A 10 -6.70 -4.61 17.99
C PHE A 10 -5.69 -4.18 16.92
N LEU A 11 -4.43 -4.59 17.05
CA LEU A 11 -3.37 -4.28 16.07
C LEU A 11 -3.64 -4.94 14.72
N ASP A 12 -4.15 -6.18 14.69
CA ASP A 12 -4.54 -6.87 13.47
C ASP A 12 -5.58 -6.07 12.67
N HIS A 13 -6.64 -5.61 13.34
CA HIS A 13 -7.66 -4.77 12.70
C HIS A 13 -7.12 -3.38 12.32
N ALA A 14 -6.28 -2.79 13.15
CA ALA A 14 -5.68 -1.48 12.86
C ALA A 14 -4.78 -1.55 11.61
N PHE A 15 -3.94 -2.59 11.49
CA PHE A 15 -3.14 -2.81 10.28
C PHE A 15 -4.00 -3.09 9.06
N LEU A 16 -5.05 -3.89 9.19
CA LEU A 16 -5.97 -4.18 8.09
C LEU A 16 -6.58 -2.89 7.54
N VAL A 17 -7.13 -2.05 8.40
CA VAL A 17 -7.77 -0.78 8.01
C VAL A 17 -6.74 0.21 7.47
N ALA A 18 -5.62 0.40 8.15
CA ALA A 18 -4.60 1.36 7.74
C ALA A 18 -3.93 0.96 6.41
N HIS A 19 -3.57 -0.30 6.24
CA HIS A 19 -2.91 -0.78 5.02
C HIS A 19 -3.88 -0.78 3.83
N THR A 20 -5.11 -1.23 4.02
CA THR A 20 -6.15 -1.14 3.00
C THR A 20 -6.44 0.31 2.61
N GLY A 21 -6.57 1.20 3.60
CA GLY A 21 -6.72 2.63 3.37
C GLY A 21 -5.55 3.24 2.58
N LEU A 22 -4.32 2.82 2.88
CA LEU A 22 -3.12 3.23 2.14
C LEU A 22 -3.16 2.77 0.68
N ILE A 23 -3.61 1.55 0.40
CA ILE A 23 -3.77 1.03 -0.96
C ILE A 23 -4.78 1.91 -1.74
N PHE A 24 -5.97 2.13 -1.18
CA PHE A 24 -6.97 2.98 -1.82
C PHE A 24 -6.50 4.43 -1.97
N PHE A 25 -5.80 4.97 -0.99
CA PHE A 25 -5.25 6.31 -1.07
C PHE A 25 -4.18 6.42 -2.17
N ASN A 26 -3.31 5.44 -2.33
CA ASN A 26 -2.32 5.41 -3.41
C ASN A 26 -2.98 5.34 -4.79
N LEU A 27 -4.06 4.56 -4.92
CA LEU A 27 -4.75 4.39 -6.21
C LEU A 27 -5.64 5.58 -6.59
N PHE A 28 -6.26 6.26 -5.64
CA PHE A 28 -7.31 7.25 -5.91
C PHE A 28 -7.06 8.63 -5.30
N GLY A 29 -6.09 8.79 -4.40
CA GLY A 29 -5.81 10.07 -3.70
C GLY A 29 -5.41 11.22 -4.63
N TRP A 30 -5.00 10.94 -5.86
CA TRP A 30 -4.76 11.91 -6.91
C TRP A 30 -6.03 12.62 -7.41
N ALA A 31 -7.22 12.05 -7.18
CA ALA A 31 -8.49 12.60 -7.63
C ALA A 31 -8.87 13.91 -6.89
N TRP A 32 -8.32 14.15 -5.71
CA TRP A 32 -8.60 15.36 -4.92
C TRP A 32 -7.40 16.31 -4.90
N ARG A 33 -7.64 17.58 -5.21
CA ARG A 33 -6.59 18.61 -5.22
C ARG A 33 -5.86 18.78 -3.88
N LYS A 34 -6.57 18.60 -2.77
CA LYS A 34 -6.00 18.76 -1.42
C LYS A 34 -5.02 17.64 -1.05
N THR A 35 -5.23 16.44 -1.59
CA THR A 35 -4.42 15.26 -1.28
C THR A 35 -3.36 14.94 -2.32
N LEU A 36 -3.30 15.69 -3.41
CA LEU A 36 -2.46 15.44 -4.58
C LEU A 36 -0.97 15.30 -4.23
N ARG A 37 -0.42 16.19 -3.40
CA ARG A 37 0.98 16.12 -2.96
C ARG A 37 1.23 14.97 -2.01
N LEU A 38 0.33 14.75 -1.05
CA LEU A 38 0.44 13.64 -0.11
C LEU A 38 0.32 12.29 -0.82
N ASN A 39 -0.57 12.18 -1.80
CA ASN A 39 -0.70 11.01 -2.64
C ASN A 39 0.61 10.71 -3.39
N LEU A 40 1.21 11.71 -4.03
CA LEU A 40 2.48 11.54 -4.73
C LEU A 40 3.60 11.05 -3.78
N ILE A 41 3.72 11.65 -2.61
CA ILE A 41 4.69 11.26 -1.58
C ILE A 41 4.43 9.81 -1.14
N SER A 42 3.17 9.47 -0.86
CA SER A 42 2.76 8.13 -0.43
C SER A 42 3.09 7.07 -1.48
N ILE A 43 2.81 7.33 -2.76
CA ILE A 43 3.14 6.41 -3.86
C ILE A 43 4.66 6.26 -3.98
N PHE A 44 5.43 7.35 -3.91
CA PHE A 44 6.90 7.26 -3.97
C PHE A 44 7.49 6.47 -2.80
N LEU A 45 6.96 6.64 -1.60
CA LEU A 45 7.40 5.85 -0.44
C LEU A 45 7.05 4.37 -0.61
N THR A 46 5.86 4.06 -1.13
CA THR A 46 5.43 2.68 -1.39
C THR A 46 6.28 2.03 -2.48
N ALA A 47 6.35 2.63 -3.66
CA ALA A 47 7.15 2.11 -4.77
C ALA A 47 8.64 2.09 -4.42
N GLY A 48 9.13 3.11 -3.73
CA GLY A 48 10.49 3.20 -3.24
C GLY A 48 10.85 2.08 -2.28
N SER A 49 9.97 1.72 -1.35
CA SER A 49 10.19 0.59 -0.44
C SER A 49 10.27 -0.74 -1.20
N TRP A 50 9.43 -0.93 -2.21
CA TRP A 50 9.41 -2.14 -3.03
C TRP A 50 10.72 -2.36 -3.79
N VAL A 51 11.35 -1.29 -4.23
CA VAL A 51 12.64 -1.35 -4.94
C VAL A 51 13.82 -1.33 -3.98
N ALA A 52 13.80 -0.45 -2.97
CA ALA A 52 14.91 -0.28 -2.04
C ALA A 52 15.19 -1.54 -1.21
N PHE A 53 14.15 -2.25 -0.78
CA PHE A 53 14.29 -3.49 -0.01
C PHE A 53 14.44 -4.75 -0.87
N ALA A 54 14.33 -4.64 -2.20
CA ALA A 54 14.41 -5.76 -3.11
C ALA A 54 15.67 -6.64 -2.96
N PRO A 55 16.89 -6.10 -2.72
CA PRO A 55 18.10 -6.92 -2.57
C PRO A 55 18.07 -7.87 -1.36
N TRP A 56 17.29 -7.54 -0.32
CA TRP A 56 17.24 -8.33 0.92
C TRP A 56 15.98 -9.17 1.05
N TYR A 57 14.84 -8.67 0.56
CA TYR A 57 13.52 -9.26 0.80
C TYR A 57 12.75 -9.62 -0.49
N GLY A 58 13.31 -9.29 -1.65
CA GLY A 58 12.64 -9.45 -2.93
C GLY A 58 11.83 -8.22 -3.35
N LEU A 59 11.58 -8.13 -4.65
CA LEU A 59 10.85 -7.02 -5.25
C LEU A 59 9.39 -7.04 -4.79
N GLY A 60 8.88 -5.90 -4.39
CA GLY A 60 7.50 -5.77 -3.88
C GLY A 60 7.35 -5.91 -2.37
N TYR A 61 8.47 -6.03 -1.65
CA TYR A 61 8.44 -6.05 -0.19
C TYR A 61 7.85 -4.76 0.39
N CYS A 62 6.89 -4.92 1.29
CA CYS A 62 6.24 -3.82 2.01
C CYS A 62 6.40 -4.00 3.52
N PRO A 63 7.06 -3.08 4.23
CA PRO A 63 7.21 -3.16 5.68
C PRO A 63 5.88 -3.26 6.43
N CYS A 64 4.83 -2.58 5.94
CA CYS A 64 3.50 -2.65 6.56
C CYS A 64 2.91 -4.06 6.50
N THR A 65 3.12 -4.78 5.39
CA THR A 65 2.70 -6.19 5.27
C THR A 65 3.46 -7.06 6.25
N ASP A 66 4.77 -6.90 6.34
CA ASP A 66 5.61 -7.68 7.23
C ASP A 66 5.22 -7.49 8.71
N TRP A 67 5.02 -6.26 9.13
CA TRP A 67 4.57 -5.95 10.50
C TRP A 67 3.18 -6.52 10.80
N HIS A 68 2.26 -6.46 9.84
CA HIS A 68 0.94 -7.06 9.99
C HIS A 68 1.03 -8.60 10.11
N TRP A 69 1.90 -9.24 9.30
CA TRP A 69 2.12 -10.69 9.38
C TRP A 69 2.71 -11.11 10.73
N GLN A 70 3.62 -10.32 11.31
CA GLN A 70 4.15 -10.58 12.67
C GLN A 70 3.04 -10.56 13.72
N VAL A 71 2.07 -9.65 13.63
CA VAL A 71 0.90 -9.63 14.51
C VAL A 71 0.05 -10.89 14.30
N LYS A 72 -0.22 -11.27 13.06
CA LYS A 72 -1.00 -12.48 12.73
C LYS A 72 -0.31 -13.76 13.20
N TRP A 73 0.99 -13.86 13.03
CA TRP A 73 1.77 -15.01 13.57
C TRP A 73 1.69 -15.07 15.09
N SER A 74 1.71 -13.95 15.77
CA SER A 74 1.54 -13.89 17.24
C SER A 74 0.14 -14.32 17.68
N LEU A 75 -0.85 -14.22 16.78
CA LEU A 75 -2.22 -14.73 16.98
C LEU A 75 -2.38 -16.21 16.56
N GLY A 76 -1.30 -16.86 16.14
CA GLY A 76 -1.32 -18.27 15.69
C GLY A 76 -1.73 -18.49 14.24
N GLN A 77 -1.87 -17.43 13.44
CA GLN A 77 -2.17 -17.51 12.02
C GLN A 77 -0.86 -17.63 11.23
N THR A 78 -0.53 -18.82 10.75
CA THR A 78 0.76 -19.12 10.11
C THR A 78 0.69 -19.31 8.60
N ASP A 79 -0.49 -19.60 8.06
CA ASP A 79 -0.72 -19.79 6.62
C ASP A 79 -1.09 -18.46 5.97
N LEU A 80 -0.08 -17.61 5.76
CA LEU A 80 -0.25 -16.27 5.19
C LEU A 80 0.42 -16.19 3.82
N PRO A 81 -0.23 -15.58 2.82
CA PRO A 81 0.37 -15.37 1.50
C PRO A 81 1.52 -14.36 1.56
N ASN A 82 2.42 -14.39 0.56
CA ASN A 82 3.52 -13.44 0.47
C ASN A 82 3.06 -12.05 0.05
N ASN A 83 1.91 -11.95 -0.63
CA ASN A 83 1.39 -10.68 -1.14
C ASN A 83 0.12 -10.26 -0.39
N TYR A 84 0.08 -9.00 0.05
CA TYR A 84 -1.06 -8.48 0.79
C TYR A 84 -2.35 -8.45 -0.02
N LEU A 85 -2.28 -8.22 -1.34
CA LEU A 85 -3.47 -8.29 -2.20
C LEU A 85 -4.03 -9.70 -2.31
N THR A 86 -3.18 -10.73 -2.34
CA THR A 86 -3.64 -12.13 -2.27
C THR A 86 -4.49 -12.35 -1.02
N TYR A 87 -3.99 -11.87 0.13
CA TYR A 87 -4.73 -11.93 1.38
C TYR A 87 -6.07 -11.19 1.33
N LEU A 88 -6.09 -9.96 0.79
CA LEU A 88 -7.32 -9.17 0.68
C LEU A 88 -8.35 -9.82 -0.24
N PHE A 89 -7.93 -10.36 -1.39
CA PHE A 89 -8.84 -11.07 -2.29
C PHE A 89 -9.50 -12.25 -1.61
N ASP A 90 -8.71 -13.09 -0.94
CA ASP A 90 -9.25 -14.23 -0.20
C ASP A 90 -10.18 -13.79 0.95
N ALA A 91 -9.72 -12.85 1.78
CA ALA A 91 -10.48 -12.37 2.93
C ALA A 91 -11.83 -11.71 2.57
N TRP A 92 -11.91 -11.03 1.43
CA TRP A 92 -13.11 -10.26 1.05
C TRP A 92 -14.01 -10.97 0.05
N THR A 93 -13.46 -11.80 -0.80
CA THR A 93 -14.22 -12.45 -1.89
C THR A 93 -14.26 -13.97 -1.77
N GLY A 94 -13.40 -14.57 -0.95
CA GLY A 94 -13.19 -16.00 -0.92
C GLY A 94 -12.52 -16.58 -2.18
N ILE A 95 -11.99 -15.70 -3.05
CA ILE A 95 -11.32 -16.11 -4.29
C ILE A 95 -9.82 -16.15 -4.04
N ALA A 96 -9.24 -17.34 -4.11
CA ALA A 96 -7.80 -17.53 -4.04
C ALA A 96 -7.15 -17.09 -5.36
N VAL A 97 -6.34 -16.04 -5.30
CA VAL A 97 -5.51 -15.59 -6.42
C VAL A 97 -4.04 -15.92 -6.14
N SER A 98 -3.24 -16.12 -7.19
CA SER A 98 -1.81 -16.35 -7.01
C SER A 98 -1.09 -15.07 -6.59
N ASP A 99 0.01 -15.22 -5.82
CA ASP A 99 0.87 -14.09 -5.46
C ASP A 99 1.45 -13.37 -6.68
N GLU A 100 1.73 -14.12 -7.75
CA GLU A 100 2.21 -13.53 -9.01
C GLU A 100 1.14 -12.66 -9.68
N PHE A 101 -0.10 -13.10 -9.73
CA PHE A 101 -1.21 -12.29 -10.25
C PHE A 101 -1.40 -11.02 -9.41
N ALA A 102 -1.45 -11.16 -8.10
CA ALA A 102 -1.58 -10.03 -7.16
C ALA A 102 -0.41 -9.04 -7.30
N PHE A 103 0.81 -9.52 -7.47
CA PHE A 103 2.00 -8.71 -7.72
C PHE A 103 1.90 -7.91 -9.03
N ARG A 104 1.53 -8.56 -10.13
CA ARG A 104 1.33 -7.90 -11.43
C ARG A 104 0.21 -6.87 -11.37
N LEU A 105 -0.88 -7.18 -10.67
CA LEU A 105 -1.99 -6.26 -10.45
C LEU A 105 -1.57 -5.04 -9.64
N ALA A 106 -0.80 -5.23 -8.56
CA ALA A 106 -0.27 -4.15 -7.74
C ALA A 106 0.57 -3.15 -8.55
N TRP A 107 1.53 -3.64 -9.33
CA TRP A 107 2.35 -2.81 -10.20
C TRP A 107 1.54 -2.17 -11.33
N GLY A 108 0.67 -2.95 -11.97
CA GLY A 108 -0.19 -2.49 -13.07
C GLY A 108 -1.18 -1.41 -12.66
N ALA A 109 -1.58 -1.36 -11.39
CA ALA A 109 -2.43 -0.30 -10.84
C ALA A 109 -1.61 0.88 -10.29
N LEU A 110 -0.49 0.62 -9.62
CA LEU A 110 0.32 1.66 -8.98
C LEU A 110 1.06 2.55 -9.98
N LEU A 111 1.60 1.98 -11.07
CA LEU A 111 2.32 2.74 -12.09
C LEU A 111 1.45 3.78 -12.80
N PRO A 112 0.24 3.47 -13.30
CA PRO A 112 -0.67 4.49 -13.84
C PRO A 112 -1.08 5.54 -12.81
N ALA A 113 -1.33 5.15 -11.56
CA ALA A 113 -1.66 6.08 -10.48
C ALA A 113 -0.49 7.04 -10.20
N LEU A 114 0.75 6.54 -10.21
CA LEU A 114 1.96 7.34 -10.08
C LEU A 114 2.09 8.34 -11.25
N ALA A 115 1.93 7.88 -12.48
CA ALA A 115 2.01 8.73 -13.67
C ALA A 115 0.97 9.85 -13.64
N LEU A 116 -0.28 9.54 -13.29
CA LEU A 116 -1.35 10.51 -13.12
C LEU A 116 -1.05 11.50 -12.00
N SER A 117 -0.59 11.02 -10.86
CA SER A 117 -0.24 11.86 -9.72
C SER A 117 0.89 12.84 -10.06
N ILE A 118 1.94 12.37 -10.74
CA ILE A 118 3.04 13.21 -11.23
C ILE A 118 2.50 14.28 -12.19
N TRP A 119 1.77 13.87 -13.21
CA TRP A 119 1.23 14.78 -14.22
C TRP A 119 0.36 15.89 -13.63
N LEU A 120 -0.57 15.52 -12.71
CA LEU A 120 -1.45 16.48 -12.06
C LEU A 120 -0.70 17.43 -11.14
N ASN A 121 0.31 16.97 -10.42
CA ASN A 121 1.16 17.83 -9.59
C ASN A 121 1.95 18.83 -10.45
N LEU A 122 2.53 18.39 -11.57
CA LEU A 122 3.25 19.29 -12.50
C LEU A 122 2.32 20.31 -13.15
N LYS A 123 1.11 19.91 -13.54
CA LYS A 123 0.10 20.80 -14.09
C LYS A 123 -0.32 21.87 -13.08
N GLY A 124 -0.50 21.49 -11.80
CA GLY A 124 -0.83 22.39 -10.71
C GLY A 124 0.27 23.45 -10.47
N LEU A 125 1.53 23.05 -10.52
CA LEU A 125 2.68 23.96 -10.39
C LEU A 125 2.75 24.98 -11.55
N ARG A 126 2.48 24.54 -12.79
CA ARG A 126 2.46 25.43 -13.96
C ARG A 126 1.32 26.45 -13.91
N SER A 127 0.14 26.02 -13.44
CA SER A 127 -1.03 26.91 -13.29
C SER A 127 -0.81 27.97 -12.21
N GLY A 128 -0.19 27.60 -11.08
CA GLY A 128 0.13 28.54 -9.99
C GLY A 128 1.15 29.62 -10.37
N LYS A 129 2.06 29.35 -11.33
CA LYS A 129 3.00 30.34 -11.85
C LYS A 129 2.34 31.37 -12.79
N LYS A 130 1.28 31.03 -13.50
CA LYS A 130 0.54 31.96 -14.40
C LYS A 130 -0.28 33.00 -13.63
N ASN A 131 -0.75 32.68 -12.42
CA ASN A 131 -1.56 33.62 -11.63
C ASN A 131 -0.73 34.57 -10.76
N LYS A 132 0.62 34.49 -10.79
CA LYS A 132 1.52 35.40 -10.04
C LYS A 132 2.21 36.45 -10.93
N LYS A 133 1.83 36.56 -12.19
CA LYS A 133 2.19 37.64 -13.13
C LYS A 133 0.97 38.52 -13.40
#